data_c1e2387011ea3f3a6330214d6c740651
#
_entry.id   c1e2387011ea3f3a6330214d6c740651
#
_cell.length_a   1.000
_cell.length_b   1.000
_cell.length_c   1.000
_cell.angle_alpha   90.00
_cell.angle_beta   90.00
_cell.angle_gamma   90.00
#
_symmetry.space_group_name_H-M   'P 1'
#
loop_
_entity.id
_entity.type
_entity.pdbx_description
1 polymer ?
#
loop_
_entity_poly.entity_id
_entity_poly.type
_entity_poly.pdbx_seq_one_letter_code
_entity_poly.pdbx_strand_id
1 'polypeptide(L)'
;MVQALENLGVADGDPVRTAHIATALTAGSFAYDDGATQTFEPGGGTTYVEHEQRSHGEWYVDSEGRFCSFWPPSYRACYDLHWIVENGSVVGLRFTELDRGAVFLGRYR
;
A
#
# COMPACT_ATOMS: atom_id res chain seq x y z
N MET A 1 1.79 -16.71 -1.09
CA MET A 1 0.78 -16.10 -1.97
C MET A 1 -0.43 -15.64 -1.16
N VAL A 2 -0.90 -14.47 -1.42
CA VAL A 2 -2.04 -13.91 -0.71
C VAL A 2 -3.31 -14.33 -1.44
N GLN A 3 -4.10 -15.18 -0.79
CA GLN A 3 -5.25 -15.81 -1.42
C GLN A 3 -6.32 -14.80 -1.85
N ALA A 4 -6.50 -13.72 -1.09
CA ALA A 4 -7.50 -12.69 -1.40
C ALA A 4 -7.21 -11.97 -2.71
N LEU A 5 -5.99 -12.05 -3.22
CA LEU A 5 -5.58 -11.39 -4.46
C LEU A 5 -5.57 -12.32 -5.67
N GLU A 6 -5.89 -13.59 -5.49
CA GLU A 6 -6.00 -14.51 -6.61
C GLU A 6 -7.23 -14.16 -7.43
N ASN A 7 -7.17 -14.37 -8.71
CA ASN A 7 -8.29 -14.19 -9.63
C ASN A 7 -8.69 -12.73 -9.87
N LEU A 8 -7.83 -11.77 -9.55
CA LEU A 8 -8.09 -10.38 -9.88
C LEU A 8 -7.98 -10.11 -11.38
N GLY A 9 -7.20 -10.93 -12.08
CA GLY A 9 -7.03 -10.76 -13.51
C GLY A 9 -6.30 -9.48 -13.91
N VAL A 10 -5.40 -8.99 -13.03
CA VAL A 10 -4.68 -7.74 -13.30
C VAL A 10 -3.30 -8.03 -13.86
N ALA A 11 -2.76 -7.07 -14.61
CA ALA A 11 -1.42 -7.12 -15.15
C ALA A 11 -0.49 -6.20 -14.37
N ASP A 12 0.81 -6.42 -14.50
CA ASP A 12 1.81 -5.58 -13.88
C ASP A 12 1.62 -4.13 -14.33
N GLY A 13 1.57 -3.23 -13.35
CA GLY A 13 1.39 -1.80 -13.61
C GLY A 13 -0.05 -1.35 -13.71
N ASP A 14 -1.03 -2.25 -13.65
CA ASP A 14 -2.42 -1.85 -13.67
C ASP A 14 -2.76 -1.04 -12.41
N PRO A 15 -3.59 0.01 -12.54
CA PRO A 15 -4.02 0.77 -11.37
C PRO A 15 -4.90 -0.10 -10.47
N VAL A 16 -4.77 0.11 -9.17
CA VAL A 16 -5.62 -0.54 -8.18
C VAL A 16 -6.94 0.22 -8.14
N ARG A 17 -8.04 -0.46 -8.47
CA ARG A 17 -9.36 0.18 -8.45
C ARG A 17 -9.76 0.52 -7.02
N THR A 18 -10.50 1.60 -6.85
CA THR A 18 -10.95 2.06 -5.53
C THR A 18 -11.56 0.93 -4.71
N ALA A 19 -12.39 0.10 -5.32
CA ALA A 19 -13.04 -1.01 -4.64
C ALA A 19 -12.06 -2.06 -4.12
N HIS A 20 -10.83 -2.09 -4.62
CA HIS A 20 -9.82 -3.08 -4.24
C HIS A 20 -8.75 -2.53 -3.31
N ILE A 21 -8.76 -1.21 -3.00
CA ILE A 21 -7.69 -0.60 -2.21
C ILE A 21 -7.59 -1.24 -0.82
N ALA A 22 -8.70 -1.36 -0.12
CA ALA A 22 -8.67 -1.93 1.23
C ALA A 22 -8.14 -3.37 1.21
N THR A 23 -8.61 -4.19 0.26
CA THR A 23 -8.14 -5.57 0.12
C THR A 23 -6.65 -5.60 -0.18
N ALA A 24 -6.19 -4.75 -1.10
CA ALA A 24 -4.78 -4.71 -1.47
C ALA A 24 -3.89 -4.36 -0.29
N LEU A 25 -4.31 -3.39 0.53
CA LEU A 25 -3.50 -2.94 1.66
C LEU A 25 -3.51 -3.92 2.82
N THR A 26 -4.64 -4.58 3.07
CA THR A 26 -4.77 -5.46 4.23
C THR A 26 -4.50 -6.93 3.92
N ALA A 27 -4.15 -7.25 2.67
CA ALA A 27 -3.90 -8.64 2.26
C ALA A 27 -2.67 -9.24 2.93
N GLY A 28 -1.72 -8.42 3.37
CA GLY A 28 -0.53 -8.87 4.05
C GLY A 28 0.33 -7.69 4.47
N SER A 29 1.43 -7.99 5.13
CA SER A 29 2.44 -6.97 5.45
C SER A 29 3.28 -6.68 4.22
N PHE A 30 3.88 -5.49 4.18
CA PHE A 30 4.75 -5.09 3.09
C PHE A 30 6.19 -4.98 3.56
N ALA A 31 7.11 -5.35 2.69
CA ALA A 31 8.53 -5.04 2.83
C ALA A 31 8.91 -4.12 1.68
N TYR A 32 9.54 -3.01 1.99
CA TYR A 32 9.98 -2.03 0.99
C TYR A 32 11.43 -2.29 0.61
N ASP A 33 11.84 -1.76 -0.54
CA ASP A 33 13.20 -1.99 -1.08
C ASP A 33 14.30 -1.49 -0.14
N ASP A 34 13.99 -0.50 0.69
CA ASP A 34 14.97 0.07 1.64
C ASP A 34 15.04 -0.71 2.96
N GLY A 35 14.31 -1.80 3.09
CA GLY A 35 14.30 -2.61 4.30
C GLY A 35 13.22 -2.25 5.31
N ALA A 36 12.48 -1.17 5.09
CA ALA A 36 11.36 -0.82 5.96
C ALA A 36 10.20 -1.79 5.74
N THR A 37 9.33 -1.91 6.74
CA THR A 37 8.13 -2.75 6.64
C THR A 37 6.93 -1.94 7.07
N GLN A 38 5.76 -2.37 6.60
CA GLN A 38 4.52 -1.68 6.95
C GLN A 38 3.34 -2.64 6.97
N THR A 39 2.44 -2.44 7.92
CA THR A 39 1.17 -3.17 7.99
C THR A 39 0.03 -2.17 7.93
N PHE A 40 -1.08 -2.60 7.33
CA PHE A 40 -2.30 -1.81 7.25
C PHE A 40 -3.43 -2.62 7.86
N GLU A 41 -4.10 -2.06 8.84
CA GLU A 41 -5.16 -2.75 9.55
C GLU A 41 -6.53 -2.38 9.01
N PRO A 42 -7.46 -3.31 8.94
CA PRO A 42 -8.79 -3.02 8.37
C PRO A 42 -9.51 -1.85 9.04
N GLY A 43 -9.20 -1.59 10.31
CA GLY A 43 -9.82 -0.48 11.05
C GLY A 43 -9.25 0.89 10.74
N GLY A 44 -8.23 0.98 9.86
CA GLY A 44 -7.67 2.26 9.46
C GLY A 44 -6.33 2.61 10.12
N GLY A 45 -5.78 1.69 10.92
CA GLY A 45 -4.45 1.90 11.49
C GLY A 45 -3.37 1.45 10.53
N THR A 46 -2.17 2.02 10.66
CA THR A 46 -1.01 1.55 9.94
C THR A 46 0.23 1.71 10.81
N THR A 47 1.14 0.75 10.70
CA THR A 47 2.40 0.76 11.44
C THR A 47 3.54 0.64 10.45
N TYR A 48 4.45 1.60 10.51
CA TYR A 48 5.64 1.65 9.66
C TYR A 48 6.86 1.42 10.55
N VAL A 49 7.74 0.51 10.13
CA VAL A 49 8.94 0.18 10.90
C VAL A 49 10.15 0.45 10.04
N GLU A 50 11.04 1.32 10.53
CA GLU A 50 12.28 1.65 9.85
C GLU A 50 13.38 1.73 10.90
N HIS A 51 14.51 1.05 10.67
CA HIS A 51 15.64 1.04 11.60
C HIS A 51 15.18 0.71 13.02
N GLU A 52 14.29 -0.28 13.15
CA GLU A 52 13.74 -0.74 14.44
C GLU A 52 12.86 0.28 15.14
N GLN A 53 12.55 1.40 14.50
CA GLN A 53 11.64 2.40 15.07
C GLN A 53 10.26 2.23 14.44
N ARG A 54 9.24 2.24 15.30
CA ARG A 54 7.85 2.11 14.86
C ARG A 54 7.19 3.46 14.85
N SER A 55 6.46 3.72 13.76
CA SER A 55 5.60 4.89 13.65
C SER A 55 4.18 4.42 13.41
N HIS A 56 3.23 5.01 14.13
CA HIS A 56 1.82 4.66 14.00
C HIS A 56 1.07 5.80 13.34
N GLY A 57 0.27 5.45 12.34
CA GLY A 57 -0.52 6.41 11.61
C GLY A 57 -1.88 5.85 11.27
N GLU A 58 -2.57 6.53 10.38
CA GLU A 58 -3.90 6.15 9.91
C GLU A 58 -3.90 6.13 8.39
N TRP A 59 -4.76 5.29 7.83
CA TRP A 59 -4.98 5.28 6.39
C TRP A 59 -6.48 5.32 6.11
N TYR A 60 -6.83 5.85 4.95
CA TYR A 60 -8.22 5.94 4.53
C TYR A 60 -8.28 6.09 3.01
N VAL A 61 -9.48 5.93 2.47
CA VAL A 61 -9.76 6.22 1.08
C VAL A 61 -10.54 7.53 1.06
N ASP A 62 -10.06 8.51 0.30
CA ASP A 62 -10.68 9.83 0.28
C ASP A 62 -11.92 9.88 -0.62
N SER A 63 -12.55 11.05 -0.70
CA SER A 63 -13.78 11.21 -1.49
C SER A 63 -13.56 11.04 -2.98
N GLU A 64 -12.31 11.09 -3.46
CA GLU A 64 -11.98 10.87 -4.86
C GLU A 64 -11.52 9.44 -5.13
N GLY A 65 -11.62 8.57 -4.13
CA GLY A 65 -11.29 7.17 -4.28
C GLY A 65 -9.80 6.84 -4.21
N ARG A 66 -8.98 7.72 -3.60
CA ARG A 66 -7.55 7.52 -3.51
C ARG A 66 -7.14 7.06 -2.12
N PHE A 67 -6.07 6.27 -2.08
CA PHE A 67 -5.45 5.89 -0.81
C PHE A 67 -4.70 7.08 -0.23
N CYS A 68 -4.97 7.39 1.05
CA CYS A 68 -4.26 8.45 1.77
C CYS A 68 -3.80 7.92 3.12
N SER A 69 -2.74 8.53 3.65
CA SER A 69 -2.27 8.23 5.00
C SER A 69 -2.08 9.52 5.77
N PHE A 70 -2.21 9.41 7.10
CA PHE A 70 -1.98 10.52 8.02
C PHE A 70 -1.04 10.07 9.12
N TRP A 71 0.01 10.85 9.33
CA TRP A 71 1.02 10.58 10.34
C TRP A 71 1.05 11.75 11.30
N PRO A 72 0.64 11.55 12.55
CA PRO A 72 0.65 12.64 13.53
C PRO A 72 2.03 13.27 13.67
N PRO A 73 2.12 14.55 13.95
CA PRO A 73 0.98 15.43 14.23
C PRO A 73 0.33 16.04 12.99
N SER A 74 0.97 15.99 11.80
CA SER A 74 0.45 16.81 10.71
C SER A 74 0.77 16.31 9.30
N TYR A 75 1.45 15.17 9.13
CA TYR A 75 1.83 14.75 7.77
C TYR A 75 0.72 13.93 7.13
N ARG A 76 0.21 14.41 6.01
CA ARG A 76 -0.83 13.75 5.24
C ARG A 76 -0.38 13.61 3.79
N ALA A 77 -0.57 12.43 3.22
CA ALA A 77 -0.19 12.19 1.83
C ALA A 77 -1.20 11.25 1.18
N CYS A 78 -1.45 11.46 -0.09
CA CYS A 78 -2.29 10.58 -0.90
C CYS A 78 -1.45 10.00 -2.03
N TYR A 79 -1.83 8.83 -2.51
CA TYR A 79 -0.99 8.04 -3.42
C TYR A 79 -1.85 7.41 -4.50
N ASP A 80 -1.26 7.26 -5.67
CA ASP A 80 -1.75 6.34 -6.68
C ASP A 80 -1.14 4.97 -6.41
N LEU A 81 -1.97 3.93 -6.51
CA LEU A 81 -1.53 2.55 -6.30
C LEU A 81 -1.59 1.78 -7.60
N HIS A 82 -0.53 1.03 -7.87
CA HIS A 82 -0.48 0.16 -9.04
C HIS A 82 -0.01 -1.23 -8.59
N TRP A 83 -0.56 -2.25 -9.23
CA TRP A 83 -0.21 -3.63 -8.91
C TRP A 83 1.19 -3.97 -9.40
N ILE A 84 1.94 -4.72 -8.59
CA ILE A 84 3.17 -5.37 -9.04
C ILE A 84 2.85 -6.84 -9.24
N VAL A 85 3.04 -7.32 -10.48
CA VAL A 85 2.73 -8.69 -10.85
C VAL A 85 3.98 -9.33 -11.41
N GLU A 86 4.35 -10.50 -10.89
CA GLU A 86 5.51 -11.25 -11.36
C GLU A 86 5.09 -12.70 -11.60
N ASN A 87 5.40 -13.22 -12.77
CA ASN A 87 5.09 -14.61 -13.12
C ASN A 87 3.61 -14.92 -12.94
N GLY A 88 2.75 -13.97 -13.29
CA GLY A 88 1.31 -14.14 -13.21
C GLY A 88 0.71 -14.00 -11.81
N SER A 89 1.52 -13.63 -10.82
CA SER A 89 1.05 -13.50 -9.44
C SER A 89 1.24 -12.07 -8.95
N VAL A 90 0.26 -11.56 -8.23
CA VAL A 90 0.37 -10.26 -7.55
C VAL A 90 1.36 -10.43 -6.39
N VAL A 91 2.42 -9.62 -6.39
CA VAL A 91 3.47 -9.72 -5.38
C VAL A 91 3.61 -8.44 -4.56
N GLY A 92 2.94 -7.37 -4.93
CA GLY A 92 3.05 -6.13 -4.16
C GLY A 92 2.34 -4.97 -4.81
N LEU A 93 2.64 -3.78 -4.32
CA LEU A 93 2.07 -2.53 -4.79
C LEU A 93 3.15 -1.49 -5.00
N ARG A 94 2.97 -0.68 -6.04
CA ARG A 94 3.74 0.54 -6.23
C ARG A 94 2.91 1.71 -5.71
N PHE A 95 3.45 2.45 -4.75
CA PHE A 95 2.83 3.62 -4.16
C PHE A 95 3.50 4.85 -4.75
N THR A 96 2.75 5.70 -5.42
CA THR A 96 3.29 6.95 -5.97
C THR A 96 2.64 8.12 -5.25
N GLU A 97 3.42 8.87 -4.51
CA GLU A 97 2.93 10.03 -3.76
C GLU A 97 2.54 11.14 -4.74
N LEU A 98 1.33 11.67 -4.59
CA LEU A 98 0.80 12.59 -5.59
C LEU A 98 1.50 13.95 -5.60
N ASP A 99 1.85 14.47 -4.42
CA ASP A 99 2.43 15.81 -4.35
C ASP A 99 3.87 15.86 -4.82
N ARG A 100 4.66 14.86 -4.45
CA ARG A 100 6.11 14.87 -4.69
C ARG A 100 6.56 13.86 -5.73
N GLY A 101 5.68 12.96 -6.14
CA GLY A 101 6.02 11.93 -7.09
C GLY A 101 6.96 10.85 -6.56
N ALA A 102 7.17 10.81 -5.25
CA ALA A 102 8.00 9.77 -4.65
C ALA A 102 7.36 8.40 -4.86
N VAL A 103 8.17 7.40 -5.21
CA VAL A 103 7.70 6.05 -5.50
C VAL A 103 8.24 5.09 -4.46
N PHE A 104 7.35 4.27 -3.90
CA PHE A 104 7.71 3.23 -2.95
C PHE A 104 7.21 1.89 -3.49
N LEU A 105 8.11 0.91 -3.55
CA LEU A 105 7.77 -0.43 -4.02
C LEU A 105 7.66 -1.33 -2.80
N GLY A 106 6.44 -1.79 -2.50
CA GLY A 106 6.18 -2.66 -1.37
C GLY A 106 5.81 -4.05 -1.85
N ARG A 107 6.50 -5.07 -1.34
CA ARG A 107 6.20 -6.46 -1.66
C ARG A 107 5.56 -7.12 -0.46
N TYR A 108 4.55 -7.95 -0.71
CA TYR A 108 3.93 -8.75 0.35
C TYR A 108 4.98 -9.71 0.90
N ARG A 109 4.96 -9.88 2.21
CA ARG A 109 5.92 -10.74 2.88
C ARG A 109 5.22 -11.76 3.78
#